data_429b1a745ca755acd7fdaaece2cd9d06
#
_entry.id   429b1a745ca755acd7fdaaece2cd9d06
#
_cell.length_a   1.000
_cell.length_b   1.000
_cell.length_c   1.000
_cell.angle_alpha   90.00
_cell.angle_beta   90.00
_cell.angle_gamma   90.00
#
_symmetry.space_group_name_H-M   'P 1'
#
loop_
_entity.id
_entity.type
_entity.pdbx_description
1 polymer ?
#
loop_
_entity_poly.entity_id
_entity_poly.type
_entity_poly.pdbx_seq_one_letter_code
_entity_poly.pdbx_strand_id
1 'polypeptide(L)'
;MSYGRIGVIGAMDSELAALIAALAQPAQETVQGLIFHTGRLGAREVVLVRCGIGKVSAARCTQVLIDRFAPGAVINTGIAGGLAGGLAVGDIVVADGLVQHDFDAAPIGFVHGCVCMGDPGAPTVFAPDAALSALLAQTAGNAIGAQQVHRGLIATGDQFISGAAAKAAIRRAFPAAMAAEMEGGAVAQAASMSGVPFAVVRAISDLADGTAAASFEQFEQHAADVSAAAVLQALALLD
;
A
#
# COMPACT_ATOMS: atom_id res chain seq x y z
N MET A 1 4.42 -16.08 -13.65
CA MET A 1 5.44 -16.29 -12.57
C MET A 1 4.70 -16.81 -11.36
N SER A 2 5.14 -17.90 -10.76
CA SER A 2 4.52 -18.40 -9.52
C SER A 2 5.20 -17.76 -8.32
N TYR A 3 4.46 -16.91 -7.58
CA TYR A 3 4.96 -16.29 -6.35
C TYR A 3 4.85 -17.21 -5.11
N GLY A 4 4.34 -18.42 -5.26
CA GLY A 4 4.07 -19.28 -4.11
C GLY A 4 3.03 -18.65 -3.16
N ARG A 5 3.33 -18.60 -1.87
CA ARG A 5 2.49 -17.95 -0.86
C ARG A 5 2.54 -16.44 -1.00
N ILE A 6 1.39 -15.77 -0.84
CA ILE A 6 1.31 -14.30 -0.86
C ILE A 6 1.04 -13.78 0.55
N GLY A 7 1.87 -12.80 0.98
CA GLY A 7 1.59 -11.99 2.15
C GLY A 7 0.73 -10.78 1.79
N VAL A 8 -0.32 -10.49 2.55
CA VAL A 8 -1.12 -9.28 2.37
C VAL A 8 -1.13 -8.49 3.66
N ILE A 9 -0.77 -7.21 3.58
CA ILE A 9 -0.69 -6.28 4.71
C ILE A 9 -1.72 -5.17 4.53
N GLY A 10 -2.57 -4.97 5.52
CA GLY A 10 -3.39 -3.78 5.69
C GLY A 10 -3.06 -3.08 7.00
N ALA A 11 -3.32 -1.81 7.14
CA ALA A 11 -3.09 -1.04 8.36
C ALA A 11 -4.23 -1.17 9.37
N MET A 12 -5.45 -1.32 8.88
CA MET A 12 -6.69 -1.31 9.66
C MET A 12 -7.50 -2.58 9.47
N ASP A 13 -8.41 -2.84 10.40
CA ASP A 13 -9.30 -4.01 10.32
C ASP A 13 -10.26 -3.92 9.12
N SER A 14 -10.75 -2.73 8.80
CA SER A 14 -11.59 -2.45 7.63
C SER A 14 -10.95 -2.89 6.31
N GLU A 15 -9.63 -2.68 6.15
CA GLU A 15 -8.88 -3.00 4.93
C GLU A 15 -8.70 -4.51 4.70
N LEU A 16 -8.81 -5.31 5.75
CA LEU A 16 -8.62 -6.77 5.69
C LEU A 16 -9.91 -7.57 5.89
N ALA A 17 -10.97 -6.96 6.38
CA ALA A 17 -12.19 -7.66 6.77
C ALA A 17 -12.75 -8.56 5.64
N ALA A 18 -12.88 -8.03 4.43
CA ALA A 18 -13.39 -8.77 3.27
C ALA A 18 -12.44 -9.91 2.86
N LEU A 19 -11.12 -9.70 2.93
CA LEU A 19 -10.11 -10.71 2.62
C LEU A 19 -10.15 -11.86 3.65
N ILE A 20 -10.23 -11.52 4.95
CA ILE A 20 -10.31 -12.51 6.04
C ILE A 20 -11.61 -13.32 5.93
N ALA A 21 -12.74 -12.66 5.65
CA ALA A 21 -14.03 -13.33 5.49
C ALA A 21 -14.06 -14.30 4.31
N ALA A 22 -13.26 -14.06 3.26
CA ALA A 22 -13.17 -14.91 2.08
C ALA A 22 -12.19 -16.09 2.22
N LEU A 23 -11.44 -16.19 3.33
CA LEU A 23 -10.48 -17.27 3.53
C LEU A 23 -11.15 -18.64 3.59
N ALA A 24 -10.69 -19.55 2.74
CA ALA A 24 -10.94 -20.98 2.90
C ALA A 24 -9.89 -21.59 3.83
N GLN A 25 -10.33 -22.50 4.69
CA GLN A 25 -9.49 -23.18 5.70
C GLN A 25 -8.72 -22.19 6.60
N PRO A 26 -9.43 -21.21 7.23
CA PRO A 26 -8.78 -20.17 8.00
C PRO A 26 -8.11 -20.74 9.27
N ALA A 27 -6.91 -20.24 9.54
CA ALA A 27 -6.22 -20.45 10.81
C ALA A 27 -5.58 -19.14 11.26
N GLN A 28 -5.25 -19.06 12.54
CA GLN A 28 -4.60 -17.88 13.12
C GLN A 28 -3.35 -18.26 13.88
N GLU A 29 -2.33 -17.42 13.79
CA GLU A 29 -1.11 -17.51 14.58
C GLU A 29 -0.74 -16.12 15.10
N THR A 30 -0.41 -16.02 16.38
CA THR A 30 0.10 -14.78 16.96
C THR A 30 1.61 -14.85 17.06
N VAL A 31 2.30 -13.94 16.37
CA VAL A 31 3.76 -13.83 16.37
C VAL A 31 4.14 -12.42 16.77
N GLN A 32 4.90 -12.27 17.83
CA GLN A 32 5.37 -10.97 18.34
C GLN A 32 4.24 -9.94 18.52
N GLY A 33 3.04 -10.37 18.93
CA GLY A 33 1.88 -9.51 19.14
C GLY A 33 1.10 -9.13 17.86
N LEU A 34 1.52 -9.62 16.68
CA LEU A 34 0.79 -9.52 15.43
C LEU A 34 -0.06 -10.78 15.23
N ILE A 35 -1.31 -10.62 14.81
CA ILE A 35 -2.21 -11.74 14.48
C ILE A 35 -2.14 -11.97 12.97
N PHE A 36 -1.64 -13.13 12.58
CA PHE A 36 -1.57 -13.59 11.20
C PHE A 36 -2.73 -14.53 10.92
N HIS A 37 -3.50 -14.23 9.87
CA HIS A 37 -4.55 -15.08 9.36
C HIS A 37 -4.03 -15.83 8.15
N THR A 38 -3.97 -17.15 8.22
CA THR A 38 -3.52 -18.02 7.13
C THR A 38 -4.70 -18.77 6.53
N GLY A 39 -4.62 -19.10 5.27
CA GLY A 39 -5.65 -19.85 4.56
C GLY A 39 -5.43 -19.83 3.06
N ARG A 40 -6.52 -20.00 2.31
CA ARG A 40 -6.50 -19.94 0.85
C ARG A 40 -7.51 -18.92 0.33
N LEU A 41 -7.09 -18.17 -0.69
CA LEU A 41 -8.00 -17.36 -1.51
C LEU A 41 -7.89 -17.93 -2.95
N GLY A 42 -8.97 -18.57 -3.42
CA GLY A 42 -8.91 -19.40 -4.62
C GLY A 42 -7.93 -20.55 -4.47
N ALA A 43 -7.03 -20.70 -5.42
CA ALA A 43 -5.96 -21.71 -5.40
C ALA A 43 -4.73 -21.27 -4.56
N ARG A 44 -4.64 -20.01 -4.14
CA ARG A 44 -3.44 -19.40 -3.57
C ARG A 44 -3.40 -19.52 -2.04
N GLU A 45 -2.26 -19.95 -1.49
CA GLU A 45 -1.99 -19.80 -0.07
C GLU A 45 -1.69 -18.34 0.25
N VAL A 46 -2.33 -17.83 1.30
CA VAL A 46 -2.17 -16.44 1.72
C VAL A 46 -1.93 -16.29 3.21
N VAL A 47 -1.25 -15.24 3.58
CA VAL A 47 -1.08 -14.79 4.96
C VAL A 47 -1.50 -13.32 5.03
N LEU A 48 -2.57 -13.03 5.76
CA LEU A 48 -3.11 -11.70 5.95
C LEU A 48 -2.72 -11.19 7.32
N VAL A 49 -2.30 -9.95 7.43
CA VAL A 49 -1.90 -9.36 8.72
C VAL A 49 -2.20 -7.87 8.78
N ARG A 50 -2.77 -7.44 9.92
CA ARG A 50 -2.92 -6.03 10.25
C ARG A 50 -1.63 -5.51 10.88
N CYS A 51 -1.00 -4.52 10.24
CA CYS A 51 0.24 -3.95 10.76
C CYS A 51 0.02 -2.84 11.79
N GLY A 52 -1.13 -2.15 11.77
CA GLY A 52 -1.32 -0.87 12.42
C GLY A 52 -0.81 0.29 11.56
N ILE A 53 -1.15 1.51 11.96
CA ILE A 53 -0.86 2.72 11.20
C ILE A 53 0.60 3.14 11.39
N GLY A 54 1.19 3.65 10.31
CA GLY A 54 2.50 4.31 10.29
C GLY A 54 3.67 3.41 9.91
N LYS A 55 4.78 4.06 9.51
CA LYS A 55 5.94 3.44 8.88
C LYS A 55 6.63 2.38 9.76
N VAL A 56 6.79 2.65 11.05
CA VAL A 56 7.46 1.71 11.97
C VAL A 56 6.64 0.44 12.14
N SER A 57 5.30 0.58 12.31
CA SER A 57 4.38 -0.56 12.40
C SER A 57 4.43 -1.40 11.14
N ALA A 58 4.36 -0.75 9.98
CA ALA A 58 4.39 -1.40 8.67
C ALA A 58 5.71 -2.13 8.40
N ALA A 59 6.86 -1.48 8.62
CA ALA A 59 8.18 -2.09 8.41
C ALA A 59 8.39 -3.30 9.34
N ARG A 60 8.06 -3.16 10.63
CA ARG A 60 8.14 -4.26 11.60
C ARG A 60 7.27 -5.43 11.18
N CYS A 61 6.03 -5.17 10.80
CA CYS A 61 5.08 -6.19 10.38
C CYS A 61 5.57 -6.92 9.12
N THR A 62 6.07 -6.17 8.14
CA THR A 62 6.64 -6.74 6.90
C THR A 62 7.79 -7.68 7.19
N GLN A 63 8.72 -7.28 8.07
CA GLN A 63 9.86 -8.13 8.42
C GLN A 63 9.42 -9.41 9.13
N VAL A 64 8.51 -9.32 10.11
CA VAL A 64 7.97 -10.51 10.81
C VAL A 64 7.24 -11.44 9.86
N LEU A 65 6.44 -10.90 8.91
CA LEU A 65 5.77 -11.67 7.87
C LEU A 65 6.79 -12.42 7.00
N ILE A 66 7.84 -11.75 6.56
CA ILE A 66 8.88 -12.34 5.71
C ILE A 66 9.62 -13.45 6.46
N ASP A 67 10.09 -13.18 7.67
CA ASP A 67 10.89 -14.13 8.46
C ASP A 67 10.10 -15.38 8.87
N ARG A 68 8.82 -15.19 9.22
CA ARG A 68 7.99 -16.29 9.76
C ARG A 68 7.32 -17.12 8.68
N PHE A 69 6.88 -16.51 7.58
CA PHE A 69 6.01 -17.15 6.58
C PHE A 69 6.66 -17.30 5.21
N ALA A 70 7.81 -16.66 4.97
CA ALA A 70 8.57 -16.70 3.71
C ALA A 70 7.68 -16.51 2.47
N PRO A 71 6.87 -15.43 2.37
CA PRO A 71 6.02 -15.21 1.22
C PRO A 71 6.88 -14.97 -0.04
N GLY A 72 6.41 -15.46 -1.18
CA GLY A 72 7.08 -15.21 -2.46
C GLY A 72 6.80 -13.80 -3.01
N ALA A 73 5.77 -13.12 -2.49
CA ALA A 73 5.53 -11.70 -2.71
C ALA A 73 4.66 -11.11 -1.59
N VAL A 74 4.71 -9.78 -1.45
CA VAL A 74 3.90 -9.00 -0.50
C VAL A 74 3.01 -8.03 -1.25
N ILE A 75 1.73 -8.01 -0.92
CA ILE A 75 0.77 -6.97 -1.37
C ILE A 75 0.42 -6.11 -0.16
N ASN A 76 0.60 -4.81 -0.27
CA ASN A 76 0.06 -3.87 0.70
C ASN A 76 -1.19 -3.21 0.12
N THR A 77 -2.32 -3.45 0.77
CA THR A 77 -3.64 -2.93 0.40
C THR A 77 -4.10 -1.90 1.40
N GLY A 78 -4.96 -1.00 0.99
CA GLY A 78 -5.53 0.00 1.90
C GLY A 78 -6.08 1.22 1.17
N ILE A 79 -6.24 2.28 1.93
CA ILE A 79 -6.80 3.55 1.47
C ILE A 79 -5.75 4.66 1.47
N ALA A 80 -6.04 5.77 0.79
CA ALA A 80 -5.14 6.91 0.68
C ALA A 80 -5.88 8.22 0.37
N GLY A 81 -5.28 9.34 0.72
CA GLY A 81 -5.69 10.67 0.28
C GLY A 81 -5.18 10.99 -1.14
N GLY A 82 -6.06 11.46 -2.02
CA GLY A 82 -5.75 11.82 -3.40
C GLY A 82 -4.96 13.13 -3.49
N LEU A 83 -3.76 13.08 -4.07
CA LEU A 83 -2.91 14.26 -4.30
C LEU A 83 -3.07 14.86 -5.70
N ALA A 84 -3.14 14.01 -6.72
CA ALA A 84 -3.23 14.46 -8.11
C ALA A 84 -4.61 15.06 -8.43
N GLY A 85 -4.63 16.04 -9.34
CA GLY A 85 -5.90 16.52 -9.90
C GLY A 85 -6.56 15.44 -10.75
N GLY A 86 -7.90 15.40 -10.73
CA GLY A 86 -8.70 14.46 -11.51
C GLY A 86 -9.00 13.14 -10.83
N LEU A 87 -8.43 12.87 -9.64
CA LEU A 87 -8.84 11.74 -8.81
C LEU A 87 -10.17 12.04 -8.10
N ALA A 88 -10.96 11.01 -7.93
CA ALA A 88 -12.19 11.01 -7.16
C ALA A 88 -12.13 9.99 -6.01
N VAL A 89 -12.98 10.16 -4.99
CA VAL A 89 -13.18 9.15 -3.95
C VAL A 89 -13.72 7.88 -4.61
N GLY A 90 -13.13 6.74 -4.25
CA GLY A 90 -13.42 5.44 -4.86
C GLY A 90 -12.50 5.07 -6.03
N ASP A 91 -11.70 6.00 -6.57
CA ASP A 91 -10.67 5.66 -7.55
C ASP A 91 -9.58 4.79 -6.90
N ILE A 92 -8.91 3.97 -7.71
CA ILE A 92 -7.76 3.17 -7.29
C ILE A 92 -6.46 3.76 -7.84
N VAL A 93 -5.44 3.81 -7.00
CA VAL A 93 -4.05 4.07 -7.39
C VAL A 93 -3.23 2.81 -7.13
N VAL A 94 -2.63 2.24 -8.17
CA VAL A 94 -1.63 1.18 -8.08
C VAL A 94 -0.25 1.81 -8.21
N ALA A 95 0.65 1.49 -7.29
CA ALA A 95 1.97 2.08 -7.27
C ALA A 95 2.82 1.66 -8.49
N ASP A 96 3.43 2.64 -9.15
CA ASP A 96 4.58 2.46 -10.04
C ASP A 96 5.91 2.77 -9.31
N GLY A 97 5.83 3.38 -8.16
CA GLY A 97 6.92 3.69 -7.26
C GLY A 97 6.39 4.19 -5.92
N LEU A 98 7.20 4.06 -4.88
CA LEU A 98 6.90 4.60 -3.56
C LEU A 98 8.06 5.46 -3.07
N VAL A 99 7.74 6.59 -2.42
CA VAL A 99 8.70 7.52 -1.82
C VAL A 99 8.26 7.83 -0.39
N GLN A 100 9.22 8.07 0.52
CA GLN A 100 8.90 8.58 1.84
C GLN A 100 8.99 10.11 1.84
N HIS A 101 7.84 10.77 1.81
CA HIS A 101 7.76 12.22 1.63
C HIS A 101 8.15 13.03 2.87
N ASP A 102 8.22 12.41 4.01
CA ASP A 102 8.56 13.01 5.29
C ASP A 102 10.00 12.71 5.75
N PHE A 103 10.77 11.95 4.95
CA PHE A 103 12.19 11.70 5.23
C PHE A 103 13.02 12.87 4.70
N ASP A 104 13.62 13.65 5.62
CA ASP A 104 14.45 14.80 5.29
C ASP A 104 15.81 14.75 6.00
N ALA A 105 16.84 14.50 5.23
CA ALA A 105 18.24 14.53 5.64
C ALA A 105 19.03 15.62 4.87
N ALA A 106 18.34 16.64 4.33
CA ALA A 106 18.95 17.73 3.57
C ALA A 106 20.06 18.48 4.36
N PRO A 107 19.94 18.71 5.68
CA PRO A 107 21.00 19.37 6.44
C PRO A 107 22.35 18.64 6.45
N ILE A 108 22.36 17.33 6.13
CA ILE A 108 23.58 16.51 6.05
C ILE A 108 23.91 16.07 4.62
N GLY A 109 23.34 16.75 3.62
CA GLY A 109 23.75 16.63 2.22
C GLY A 109 22.93 15.66 1.35
N PHE A 110 21.79 15.15 1.83
CA PHE A 110 20.87 14.33 1.04
C PHE A 110 19.71 15.17 0.50
N VAL A 111 19.19 14.80 -0.64
CA VAL A 111 17.92 15.42 -1.09
C VAL A 111 16.74 14.91 -0.29
N HIS A 112 15.68 15.70 -0.21
CA HIS A 112 14.42 15.31 0.43
C HIS A 112 13.85 14.02 -0.17
N GLY A 113 13.44 13.08 0.69
CA GLY A 113 12.97 11.75 0.27
C GLY A 113 14.06 10.72 -0.01
N CYS A 114 15.34 11.07 0.16
CA CYS A 114 16.44 10.11 0.09
C CYS A 114 16.61 9.40 1.43
N VAL A 115 16.15 8.16 1.54
CA VAL A 115 16.28 7.35 2.78
C VAL A 115 17.68 6.78 2.97
N CYS A 116 18.72 7.46 2.47
CA CYS A 116 20.13 7.12 2.58
C CYS A 116 20.50 5.73 2.02
N MET A 117 19.77 5.31 1.00
CA MET A 117 19.97 4.05 0.29
C MET A 117 20.19 4.33 -1.21
N GLY A 118 21.41 4.67 -1.59
CA GLY A 118 21.75 4.94 -2.99
C GLY A 118 22.27 6.36 -3.22
N ASP A 119 21.88 6.97 -4.34
CA ASP A 119 22.36 8.31 -4.74
C ASP A 119 21.82 9.40 -3.78
N PRO A 120 22.69 10.13 -3.07
CA PRO A 120 22.26 11.23 -2.20
C PRO A 120 21.62 12.39 -2.96
N GLY A 121 21.83 12.48 -4.27
CA GLY A 121 21.30 13.51 -5.15
C GLY A 121 19.89 13.24 -5.68
N ALA A 122 19.27 12.09 -5.33
CA ALA A 122 17.94 11.74 -5.77
C ALA A 122 17.08 11.17 -4.64
N PRO A 123 15.75 11.38 -4.65
CA PRO A 123 14.83 10.67 -3.74
C PRO A 123 14.94 9.16 -3.95
N THR A 124 14.87 8.39 -2.87
CA THR A 124 14.79 6.92 -2.99
C THR A 124 13.37 6.53 -3.41
N VAL A 125 13.24 5.97 -4.60
CA VAL A 125 11.98 5.44 -5.12
C VAL A 125 12.05 3.92 -5.10
N PHE A 126 11.21 3.28 -4.30
CA PHE A 126 11.08 1.83 -4.27
C PHE A 126 10.17 1.37 -5.41
N ALA A 127 10.73 0.59 -6.34
CA ALA A 127 10.01 0.07 -7.50
C ALA A 127 9.27 -1.23 -7.12
N PRO A 128 7.95 -1.30 -7.28
CA PRO A 128 7.19 -2.53 -7.05
C PRO A 128 7.43 -3.55 -8.18
N ASP A 129 7.03 -4.80 -7.94
CA ASP A 129 7.02 -5.82 -8.98
C ASP A 129 6.05 -5.44 -10.10
N ALA A 130 6.57 -5.33 -11.32
CA ALA A 130 5.83 -4.82 -12.47
C ALA A 130 4.66 -5.74 -12.88
N ALA A 131 4.85 -7.06 -12.79
CA ALA A 131 3.82 -8.03 -13.19
C ALA A 131 2.68 -8.06 -12.17
N LEU A 132 3.02 -8.05 -10.88
CA LEU A 132 2.03 -8.01 -9.81
C LEU A 132 1.24 -6.69 -9.81
N SER A 133 1.92 -5.55 -10.03
CA SER A 133 1.27 -4.24 -10.15
C SER A 133 0.35 -4.16 -11.38
N ALA A 134 0.77 -4.73 -12.51
CA ALA A 134 -0.07 -4.79 -13.71
C ALA A 134 -1.32 -5.64 -13.48
N LEU A 135 -1.20 -6.77 -12.81
CA LEU A 135 -2.33 -7.64 -12.46
C LEU A 135 -3.31 -6.91 -11.52
N LEU A 136 -2.80 -6.23 -10.47
CA LEU A 136 -3.64 -5.44 -9.57
C LEU A 136 -4.39 -4.31 -10.30
N ALA A 137 -3.73 -3.62 -11.24
CA ALA A 137 -4.38 -2.58 -12.03
C ALA A 137 -5.48 -3.16 -12.94
N GLN A 138 -5.23 -4.30 -13.57
CA GLN A 138 -6.21 -5.00 -14.40
C GLN A 138 -7.43 -5.44 -13.58
N THR A 139 -7.21 -6.06 -12.43
CA THR A 139 -8.30 -6.57 -11.57
C THR A 139 -9.08 -5.44 -10.92
N ALA A 140 -8.43 -4.35 -10.54
CA ALA A 140 -9.08 -3.14 -10.10
C ALA A 140 -9.99 -2.58 -11.21
N GLY A 141 -9.49 -2.50 -12.44
CA GLY A 141 -10.28 -2.05 -13.60
C GLY A 141 -11.52 -2.91 -13.87
N ASN A 142 -11.43 -4.21 -13.62
CA ASN A 142 -12.57 -5.12 -13.73
C ASN A 142 -13.61 -4.88 -12.60
N ALA A 143 -13.15 -4.45 -11.43
CA ALA A 143 -14.02 -4.24 -10.26
C ALA A 143 -14.78 -2.90 -10.32
N ILE A 144 -14.11 -1.81 -10.75
CA ILE A 144 -14.67 -0.44 -10.65
C ILE A 144 -14.71 0.32 -11.98
N GLY A 145 -14.16 -0.23 -13.05
CA GLY A 145 -14.01 0.42 -14.35
C GLY A 145 -12.58 0.95 -14.56
N ALA A 146 -12.04 0.71 -15.76
CA ALA A 146 -10.64 1.01 -16.07
C ALA A 146 -10.30 2.51 -15.98
N GLN A 147 -11.25 3.40 -16.23
CA GLN A 147 -11.07 4.85 -16.15
C GLN A 147 -10.89 5.38 -14.71
N GLN A 148 -11.21 4.57 -13.72
CA GLN A 148 -11.08 4.89 -12.29
C GLN A 148 -9.81 4.26 -11.69
N VAL A 149 -8.97 3.63 -12.49
CA VAL A 149 -7.71 3.02 -12.07
C VAL A 149 -6.55 3.82 -12.63
N HIS A 150 -5.73 4.29 -11.74
CA HIS A 150 -4.56 5.10 -12.03
C HIS A 150 -3.29 4.36 -11.62
N ARG A 151 -2.18 4.68 -12.27
CA ARG A 151 -0.87 4.19 -11.89
C ARG A 151 0.06 5.37 -11.66
N GLY A 152 0.90 5.30 -10.62
CA GLY A 152 1.83 6.39 -10.35
C GLY A 152 2.55 6.28 -9.02
N LEU A 153 3.23 7.37 -8.65
CA LEU A 153 4.00 7.47 -7.42
C LEU A 153 3.04 7.61 -6.22
N ILE A 154 3.25 6.77 -5.19
CA ILE A 154 2.58 6.90 -3.89
C ILE A 154 3.58 7.51 -2.89
N ALA A 155 3.14 8.53 -2.15
CA ALA A 155 3.94 9.24 -1.17
C ALA A 155 3.56 8.79 0.25
N THR A 156 4.50 8.17 0.96
CA THR A 156 4.31 7.66 2.33
C THR A 156 4.89 8.61 3.36
N GLY A 157 4.20 8.81 4.48
CA GLY A 157 4.72 9.56 5.64
C GLY A 157 3.87 9.35 6.88
N ASP A 158 4.44 9.57 8.07
CA ASP A 158 3.74 9.41 9.35
C ASP A 158 2.83 10.62 9.65
N GLN A 159 2.03 11.02 8.65
CA GLN A 159 1.12 12.16 8.72
C GLN A 159 -0.17 11.89 7.93
N PHE A 160 -1.32 12.11 8.56
CA PHE A 160 -2.59 12.20 7.86
C PHE A 160 -2.66 13.55 7.14
N ILE A 161 -2.69 13.54 5.81
CA ILE A 161 -2.67 14.77 5.00
C ILE A 161 -4.08 15.30 4.83
N SER A 162 -4.43 16.34 5.60
CA SER A 162 -5.79 16.90 5.66
C SER A 162 -5.84 18.41 5.34
N GLY A 163 -4.86 18.93 4.64
CA GLY A 163 -4.84 20.38 4.35
C GLY A 163 -4.13 20.72 3.06
N ALA A 164 -4.67 21.74 2.36
CA ALA A 164 -4.16 22.19 1.08
C ALA A 164 -2.66 22.57 1.09
N ALA A 165 -2.16 23.11 2.21
CA ALA A 165 -0.75 23.47 2.34
C ALA A 165 0.17 22.24 2.39
N ALA A 166 -0.21 21.21 3.16
CA ALA A 166 0.53 19.95 3.24
C ALA A 166 0.50 19.20 1.90
N LYS A 167 -0.68 19.09 1.27
CA LYS A 167 -0.84 18.56 -0.08
C LYS A 167 0.06 19.26 -1.09
N ALA A 168 0.06 20.60 -1.09
CA ALA A 168 0.87 21.41 -2.00
C ALA A 168 2.38 21.23 -1.75
N ALA A 169 2.80 21.06 -0.47
CA ALA A 169 4.20 20.79 -0.12
C ALA A 169 4.67 19.45 -0.68
N ILE A 170 3.89 18.38 -0.50
CA ILE A 170 4.21 17.06 -1.05
C ILE A 170 4.28 17.12 -2.57
N ARG A 171 3.29 17.70 -3.24
CA ARG A 171 3.27 17.82 -4.70
C ARG A 171 4.40 18.67 -5.27
N ARG A 172 4.89 19.66 -4.52
CA ARG A 172 6.05 20.45 -4.93
C ARG A 172 7.35 19.65 -4.85
N ALA A 173 7.51 18.84 -3.78
CA ALA A 173 8.69 17.98 -3.62
C ALA A 173 8.64 16.75 -4.54
N PHE A 174 7.46 16.19 -4.77
CA PHE A 174 7.22 14.99 -5.56
C PHE A 174 6.07 15.23 -6.57
N PRO A 175 6.34 15.93 -7.70
CA PRO A 175 5.28 16.32 -8.64
C PRO A 175 4.47 15.16 -9.24
N ALA A 176 5.09 13.98 -9.33
CA ALA A 176 4.46 12.75 -9.83
C ALA A 176 3.60 12.03 -8.78
N ALA A 177 3.56 12.50 -7.51
CA ALA A 177 2.80 11.84 -6.46
C ALA A 177 1.29 11.95 -6.74
N MET A 178 0.64 10.79 -6.80
CA MET A 178 -0.79 10.66 -7.05
C MET A 178 -1.60 10.53 -5.76
N ALA A 179 -1.06 9.83 -4.75
CA ALA A 179 -1.73 9.60 -3.48
C ALA A 179 -0.75 9.72 -2.31
N ALA A 180 -1.27 10.01 -1.11
CA ALA A 180 -0.53 10.00 0.15
C ALA A 180 -1.16 9.00 1.12
N GLU A 181 -0.32 8.23 1.81
CA GLU A 181 -0.70 7.25 2.81
C GLU A 181 0.44 7.07 3.84
N MET A 182 0.35 6.09 4.75
CA MET A 182 1.23 6.07 5.91
C MET A 182 2.09 4.79 6.05
N GLU A 183 2.01 3.81 5.17
CA GLU A 183 2.66 2.49 5.31
C GLU A 183 3.45 2.01 4.09
N GLY A 184 2.94 2.25 2.89
CA GLY A 184 3.39 1.60 1.67
C GLY A 184 4.89 1.75 1.39
N GLY A 185 5.45 2.94 1.62
CA GLY A 185 6.90 3.16 1.48
C GLY A 185 7.75 2.37 2.47
N ALA A 186 7.23 2.11 3.68
CA ALA A 186 7.91 1.31 4.69
C ALA A 186 7.82 -0.20 4.39
N VAL A 187 6.65 -0.67 3.91
CA VAL A 187 6.49 -2.04 3.39
C VAL A 187 7.44 -2.26 2.22
N ALA A 188 7.46 -1.32 1.26
CA ALA A 188 8.32 -1.37 0.08
C ALA A 188 9.81 -1.41 0.45
N GLN A 189 10.24 -0.59 1.40
CA GLN A 189 11.62 -0.58 1.89
C GLN A 189 12.01 -1.91 2.53
N ALA A 190 11.19 -2.43 3.46
CA ALA A 190 11.47 -3.69 4.15
C ALA A 190 11.48 -4.88 3.17
N ALA A 191 10.53 -4.94 2.25
CA ALA A 191 10.46 -5.98 1.22
C ALA A 191 11.67 -5.91 0.27
N SER A 192 12.04 -4.71 -0.21
CA SER A 192 13.21 -4.51 -1.07
C SER A 192 14.51 -4.93 -0.39
N MET A 193 14.71 -4.55 0.87
CA MET A 193 15.90 -4.94 1.66
C MET A 193 15.99 -6.45 1.88
N SER A 194 14.84 -7.13 1.90
CA SER A 194 14.75 -8.59 2.04
C SER A 194 14.72 -9.33 0.70
N GLY A 195 14.79 -8.63 -0.44
CA GLY A 195 14.74 -9.24 -1.77
C GLY A 195 13.38 -9.88 -2.12
N VAL A 196 12.29 -9.47 -1.44
CA VAL A 196 10.95 -10.00 -1.66
C VAL A 196 10.18 -9.08 -2.60
N PRO A 197 9.61 -9.59 -3.72
CA PRO A 197 8.73 -8.81 -4.60
C PRO A 197 7.55 -8.23 -3.83
N PHE A 198 7.13 -7.02 -4.19
CA PHE A 198 5.98 -6.38 -3.55
C PHE A 198 5.15 -5.57 -4.56
N ALA A 199 3.89 -5.31 -4.20
CA ALA A 199 3.04 -4.34 -4.88
C ALA A 199 2.19 -3.59 -3.84
N VAL A 200 1.76 -2.38 -4.21
CA VAL A 200 0.94 -1.52 -3.35
C VAL A 200 -0.26 -1.01 -4.13
N VAL A 201 -1.43 -1.15 -3.54
CA VAL A 201 -2.70 -0.66 -4.09
C VAL A 201 -3.43 0.16 -3.03
N ARG A 202 -4.02 1.27 -3.45
CA ARG A 202 -4.78 2.17 -2.58
C ARG A 202 -6.08 2.61 -3.25
N ALA A 203 -7.19 2.56 -2.53
CA ALA A 203 -8.42 3.24 -2.92
C ALA A 203 -8.46 4.64 -2.29
N ILE A 204 -8.93 5.61 -3.04
CA ILE A 204 -8.99 6.99 -2.59
C ILE A 204 -10.18 7.16 -1.63
N SER A 205 -9.90 7.51 -0.38
CA SER A 205 -10.90 7.78 0.66
C SER A 205 -11.26 9.25 0.77
N ASP A 206 -10.34 10.12 0.40
CA ASP A 206 -10.43 11.57 0.51
C ASP A 206 -9.48 12.24 -0.50
N LEU A 207 -9.57 13.57 -0.62
CA LEU A 207 -8.74 14.32 -1.57
C LEU A 207 -7.59 15.08 -0.89
N ALA A 208 -7.20 14.70 0.31
CA ALA A 208 -6.11 15.31 1.09
C ALA A 208 -6.25 16.85 1.18
N ASP A 209 -7.45 17.34 1.41
CA ASP A 209 -7.79 18.76 1.49
C ASP A 209 -8.49 19.10 2.82
N GLY A 210 -9.06 20.29 2.94
CA GLY A 210 -9.73 20.72 4.18
C GLY A 210 -10.95 19.90 4.59
N THR A 211 -11.47 19.03 3.71
CA THR A 211 -12.60 18.11 3.99
C THR A 211 -12.14 16.68 4.24
N ALA A 212 -10.85 16.37 4.15
CA ALA A 212 -10.30 15.02 4.17
C ALA A 212 -10.75 14.18 5.38
N ALA A 213 -10.77 14.76 6.59
CA ALA A 213 -11.18 14.03 7.80
C ALA A 213 -12.65 13.58 7.74
N ALA A 214 -13.55 14.45 7.28
CA ALA A 214 -14.96 14.13 7.14
C ALA A 214 -15.20 13.12 6.00
N SER A 215 -14.48 13.27 4.89
CA SER A 215 -14.52 12.32 3.77
C SER A 215 -14.00 10.96 4.18
N PHE A 216 -12.88 10.90 4.91
CA PHE A 216 -12.34 9.66 5.46
C PHE A 216 -13.36 8.94 6.33
N GLU A 217 -13.95 9.64 7.32
CA GLU A 217 -14.97 9.04 8.21
C GLU A 217 -16.18 8.49 7.42
N GLN A 218 -16.58 9.18 6.35
CA GLN A 218 -17.71 8.77 5.52
C GLN A 218 -17.39 7.61 4.57
N PHE A 219 -16.19 7.57 3.98
CA PHE A 219 -15.87 6.70 2.85
C PHE A 219 -14.82 5.62 3.15
N GLU A 220 -14.23 5.58 4.37
CA GLU A 220 -13.21 4.60 4.76
C GLU A 220 -13.62 3.17 4.39
N GLN A 221 -14.79 2.73 4.85
CA GLN A 221 -15.24 1.36 4.63
C GLN A 221 -15.43 1.06 3.14
N HIS A 222 -16.05 1.97 2.39
CA HIS A 222 -16.25 1.79 0.96
C HIS A 222 -14.92 1.69 0.20
N ALA A 223 -13.98 2.58 0.50
CA ALA A 223 -12.65 2.57 -0.13
C ALA A 223 -11.87 1.29 0.23
N ALA A 224 -11.97 0.84 1.50
CA ALA A 224 -11.36 -0.41 1.95
C ALA A 224 -11.93 -1.62 1.20
N ASP A 225 -13.25 -1.69 1.03
CA ASP A 225 -13.92 -2.77 0.28
C ASP A 225 -13.50 -2.78 -1.19
N VAL A 226 -13.38 -1.62 -1.81
CA VAL A 226 -12.92 -1.46 -3.20
C VAL A 226 -11.48 -1.95 -3.37
N SER A 227 -10.57 -1.57 -2.46
CA SER A 227 -9.18 -2.03 -2.48
C SER A 227 -9.09 -3.55 -2.28
N ALA A 228 -9.85 -4.09 -1.31
CA ALA A 228 -9.89 -5.52 -1.04
C ALA A 228 -10.44 -6.34 -2.22
N ALA A 229 -11.46 -5.84 -2.93
CA ALA A 229 -12.01 -6.49 -4.11
C ALA A 229 -10.97 -6.63 -5.24
N ALA A 230 -10.15 -5.61 -5.48
CA ALA A 230 -9.06 -5.67 -6.45
C ALA A 230 -8.03 -6.75 -6.09
N VAL A 231 -7.67 -6.85 -4.80
CA VAL A 231 -6.72 -7.86 -4.31
C VAL A 231 -7.31 -9.28 -4.39
N LEU A 232 -8.58 -9.47 -4.00
CA LEU A 232 -9.26 -10.77 -4.11
C LEU A 232 -9.26 -11.30 -5.56
N GLN A 233 -9.59 -10.43 -6.51
CA GLN A 233 -9.57 -10.82 -7.94
C GLN A 233 -8.13 -11.10 -8.42
N ALA A 234 -7.14 -10.33 -7.99
CA ALA A 234 -5.75 -10.57 -8.35
C ALA A 234 -5.26 -11.93 -7.82
N LEU A 235 -5.55 -12.24 -6.56
CA LEU A 235 -5.16 -13.51 -5.95
C LEU A 235 -5.83 -14.73 -6.63
N ALA A 236 -7.04 -14.56 -7.15
CA ALA A 236 -7.74 -15.61 -7.90
C ALA A 236 -7.14 -15.88 -9.30
N LEU A 237 -6.42 -14.91 -9.87
CA LEU A 237 -5.78 -15.01 -11.19
C LEU A 237 -4.27 -15.34 -11.13
N LEU A 238 -3.68 -15.32 -9.94
CA LEU A 238 -2.28 -15.75 -9.77
C LEU A 238 -2.19 -17.28 -9.85
N ASP A 239 -1.46 -17.78 -10.84
CA ASP A 239 -1.17 -19.22 -11.06
C ASP A 239 -0.04 -19.75 -10.17
#